data_e4a077224107528841d1040444408540
#
_entry.id   e4a077224107528841d1040444408540
#
_cell.length_a   1.000
_cell.length_b   1.000
_cell.length_c   1.000
_cell.angle_alpha   90.00
_cell.angle_beta   90.00
_cell.angle_gamma   90.00
#
_symmetry.space_group_name_H-M   'P 1'
#
loop_
_entity.id
_entity.type
_entity.pdbx_description
1 polymer ?
#
loop_
_entity_poly.entity_id
_entity_poly.type
_entity_poly.pdbx_seq_one_letter_code
_entity_poly.pdbx_strand_id
1 'polypeptide(L)'
;MLLSWFDAREASKFGTTLAEMLIERTPVDGKLGKRMVAKKHEAMLHQLGQHVTRFGAEHRLNAYKKAQLGNRFKWTLRDKGYDAEYVDQLTHWLMLKLGTGAK
;
A
#
# COMPACT_ATOMS: atom_id res chain seq x y z
N MET A 1 1.08 20.27 -16.76
CA MET A 1 0.02 21.09 -16.26
C MET A 1 -0.14 20.93 -14.76
N LEU A 2 -0.43 22.03 -14.08
CA LEU A 2 -0.57 21.98 -12.63
C LEU A 2 -1.69 21.05 -12.19
N LEU A 3 -2.83 21.09 -12.88
CA LEU A 3 -3.94 20.24 -12.51
C LEU A 3 -3.58 18.78 -12.64
N SER A 4 -2.84 18.43 -13.69
CA SER A 4 -2.40 17.05 -13.88
C SER A 4 -1.46 16.62 -12.76
N TRP A 5 -0.61 17.54 -12.30
CA TRP A 5 0.33 17.24 -11.23
C TRP A 5 -0.38 16.89 -9.93
N PHE A 6 -1.49 17.53 -9.65
CA PHE A 6 -2.26 17.31 -8.43
C PHE A 6 -3.37 16.27 -8.59
N ASP A 7 -3.57 15.75 -9.80
CA ASP A 7 -4.63 14.78 -10.03
C ASP A 7 -4.17 13.41 -9.57
N ALA A 8 -4.55 13.06 -8.36
CA ALA A 8 -4.12 11.82 -7.74
C ALA A 8 -5.24 10.77 -7.72
N ARG A 9 -6.23 10.90 -8.59
CA ARG A 9 -7.35 9.94 -8.58
C ARG A 9 -6.90 8.53 -8.86
N GLU A 10 -6.06 8.33 -9.86
CA GLU A 10 -5.54 7.00 -10.18
C GLU A 10 -4.72 6.45 -9.04
N ALA A 11 -3.85 7.28 -8.47
CA ALA A 11 -3.00 6.85 -7.38
C ALA A 11 -3.83 6.50 -6.14
N SER A 12 -4.81 7.32 -5.81
CA SER A 12 -5.68 7.07 -4.66
C SER A 12 -6.47 5.77 -4.85
N LYS A 13 -6.99 5.59 -6.04
CA LYS A 13 -7.76 4.38 -6.35
C LYS A 13 -6.87 3.14 -6.23
N PHE A 14 -5.65 3.24 -6.71
CA PHE A 14 -4.71 2.11 -6.60
C PHE A 14 -4.41 1.82 -5.14
N GLY A 15 -4.25 2.86 -4.31
CA GLY A 15 -4.02 2.67 -2.88
C GLY A 15 -5.14 1.88 -2.23
N THR A 16 -6.38 2.22 -2.55
CA THR A 16 -7.53 1.51 -2.03
C THR A 16 -7.53 0.06 -2.53
N THR A 17 -7.29 -0.13 -3.82
CA THR A 17 -7.26 -1.47 -4.40
C THR A 17 -6.20 -2.33 -3.74
N LEU A 18 -5.03 -1.76 -3.52
CA LEU A 18 -3.93 -2.48 -2.90
C LEU A 18 -4.29 -2.91 -1.49
N ALA A 19 -4.93 -2.01 -0.73
CA ALA A 19 -5.37 -2.34 0.61
C ALA A 19 -6.40 -3.45 0.59
N GLU A 20 -7.33 -3.41 -0.36
CA GLU A 20 -8.34 -4.43 -0.47
C GLU A 20 -7.74 -5.80 -0.81
N MET A 21 -6.72 -5.81 -1.64
CA MET A 21 -6.02 -7.05 -1.95
C MET A 21 -5.38 -7.65 -0.70
N LEU A 22 -4.82 -6.79 0.13
CA LEU A 22 -4.22 -7.24 1.38
C LEU A 22 -5.28 -7.77 2.33
N ILE A 23 -6.41 -7.06 2.42
CA ILE A 23 -7.51 -7.46 3.29
C ILE A 23 -8.02 -8.86 2.94
N GLU A 24 -8.10 -9.16 1.66
CA GLU A 24 -8.57 -10.47 1.23
C GLU A 24 -7.65 -11.60 1.66
N ARG A 25 -6.37 -11.28 1.86
CA ARG A 25 -5.37 -12.31 2.14
C ARG A 25 -4.90 -12.33 3.58
N THR A 26 -5.35 -11.39 4.40
CA THR A 26 -4.86 -11.27 5.77
C THR A 26 -6.01 -11.14 6.75
N PRO A 27 -6.19 -12.10 7.67
CA PRO A 27 -7.27 -11.99 8.66
C PRO A 27 -7.04 -10.78 9.58
N VAL A 28 -8.12 -10.11 9.92
CA VAL A 28 -8.05 -8.96 10.80
C VAL A 28 -7.81 -9.38 12.25
N ASP A 29 -8.38 -10.51 12.64
CA ASP A 29 -8.42 -10.89 14.05
C ASP A 29 -7.10 -11.41 14.60
N GLY A 30 -6.12 -11.61 13.77
CA GLY A 30 -4.80 -11.98 14.25
C GLY A 30 -4.70 -13.32 14.96
N LYS A 31 -5.59 -14.22 14.70
CA LYS A 31 -5.58 -15.51 15.34
C LYS A 31 -4.46 -16.41 14.87
N LEU A 32 -3.84 -16.07 13.76
CA LEU A 32 -2.71 -16.83 13.26
C LEU A 32 -1.46 -16.50 14.08
N GLY A 33 -0.67 -17.52 14.36
CA GLY A 33 0.58 -17.29 15.08
C GLY A 33 1.49 -16.34 14.31
N LYS A 34 2.34 -15.66 15.06
CA LYS A 34 3.21 -14.65 14.46
C LYS A 34 4.10 -15.22 13.36
N ARG A 35 4.59 -16.43 13.56
CA ARG A 35 5.48 -17.04 12.56
C ARG A 35 4.74 -17.39 11.27
N MET A 36 3.54 -17.91 11.41
CA MET A 36 2.76 -18.27 10.25
C MET A 36 2.33 -17.03 9.49
N VAL A 37 1.97 -15.97 10.23
CA VAL A 37 1.64 -14.70 9.61
C VAL A 37 2.84 -14.17 8.85
N ALA A 38 4.05 -14.33 9.40
CA ALA A 38 5.24 -13.81 8.74
C ALA A 38 5.49 -14.47 7.39
N LYS A 39 5.35 -15.80 7.33
CA LYS A 39 5.58 -16.51 6.08
C LYS A 39 4.56 -16.17 5.01
N LYS A 40 3.29 -16.23 5.39
CA LYS A 40 2.23 -15.84 4.44
C LYS A 40 2.34 -14.40 4.06
N HIS A 41 2.78 -13.60 5.01
CA HIS A 41 2.96 -12.17 4.82
C HIS A 41 4.02 -11.88 3.77
N GLU A 42 5.13 -12.61 3.82
CA GLU A 42 6.20 -12.43 2.83
C GLU A 42 5.71 -12.69 1.43
N ALA A 43 4.99 -13.80 1.25
CA ALA A 43 4.46 -14.15 -0.06
C ALA A 43 3.48 -13.09 -0.55
N MET A 44 2.61 -12.65 0.35
CA MET A 44 1.63 -11.63 0.01
C MET A 44 2.32 -10.32 -0.36
N LEU A 45 3.29 -9.90 0.43
CA LEU A 45 4.01 -8.65 0.15
C LEU A 45 4.75 -8.73 -1.16
N HIS A 46 5.30 -9.89 -1.48
CA HIS A 46 5.97 -10.06 -2.77
C HIS A 46 5.00 -9.82 -3.92
N GLN A 47 3.81 -10.40 -3.83
CA GLN A 47 2.81 -10.22 -4.86
C GLN A 47 2.34 -8.77 -4.94
N LEU A 48 2.06 -8.16 -3.79
CA LEU A 48 1.64 -6.77 -3.78
C LEU A 48 2.75 -5.87 -4.31
N GLY A 49 3.99 -6.20 -3.99
CA GLY A 49 5.13 -5.43 -4.46
C GLY A 49 5.23 -5.42 -5.97
N GLN A 50 4.89 -6.55 -6.61
CA GLN A 50 4.89 -6.62 -8.06
C GLN A 50 3.85 -5.68 -8.65
N HIS A 51 2.67 -5.61 -8.03
CA HIS A 51 1.64 -4.68 -8.48
C HIS A 51 2.08 -3.23 -8.31
N VAL A 52 2.73 -2.93 -7.18
CA VAL A 52 3.21 -1.58 -6.93
C VAL A 52 4.26 -1.18 -7.96
N THR A 53 5.19 -2.07 -8.23
CA THR A 53 6.25 -1.80 -9.20
C THR A 53 5.67 -1.57 -10.59
N ARG A 54 4.71 -2.39 -10.97
CA ARG A 54 4.06 -2.25 -12.28
C ARG A 54 3.33 -0.92 -12.37
N PHE A 55 2.56 -0.60 -11.33
CA PHE A 55 1.81 0.65 -11.34
C PHE A 55 2.75 1.84 -11.46
N GLY A 56 3.84 1.82 -10.70
CA GLY A 56 4.82 2.89 -10.75
C GLY A 56 5.48 3.03 -12.12
N ALA A 57 5.66 1.90 -12.83
CA ALA A 57 6.23 1.93 -14.15
C ALA A 57 5.25 2.47 -15.19
N GLU A 58 3.97 2.20 -15.00
CA GLU A 58 2.94 2.62 -15.93
C GLU A 58 2.48 4.05 -15.72
N HIS A 59 2.68 4.58 -14.52
CA HIS A 59 2.21 5.92 -14.16
C HIS A 59 3.36 6.72 -13.59
N ARG A 60 3.43 7.97 -13.99
CA ARG A 60 4.45 8.85 -13.43
C ARG A 60 3.95 9.40 -12.11
N LEU A 61 4.51 8.88 -11.04
CA LEU A 61 4.09 9.28 -9.70
C LEU A 61 5.06 10.33 -9.15
N ASN A 62 4.53 11.51 -8.89
CA ASN A 62 5.30 12.52 -8.19
C ASN A 62 5.09 12.34 -6.68
N ALA A 63 5.75 13.16 -5.88
CA ALA A 63 5.68 13.04 -4.43
C ALA A 63 4.25 13.16 -3.92
N TYR A 64 3.49 14.07 -4.50
CA TYR A 64 2.11 14.28 -4.08
C TYR A 64 1.26 13.03 -4.32
N LYS A 65 1.38 12.46 -5.51
CA LYS A 65 0.59 11.27 -5.87
C LYS A 65 0.99 10.08 -5.02
N LYS A 66 2.28 9.92 -4.74
CA LYS A 66 2.73 8.83 -3.87
C LYS A 66 2.15 8.98 -2.47
N ALA A 67 2.12 10.21 -1.97
CA ALA A 67 1.57 10.47 -0.65
C ALA A 67 0.08 10.14 -0.60
N GLN A 68 -0.65 10.51 -1.64
CA GLN A 68 -2.08 10.21 -1.69
C GLN A 68 -2.33 8.71 -1.76
N LEU A 69 -1.52 8.01 -2.54
CA LEU A 69 -1.62 6.56 -2.64
C LEU A 69 -1.39 5.92 -1.28
N GLY A 70 -0.33 6.31 -0.60
CA GLY A 70 -0.01 5.77 0.70
C GLY A 70 -1.07 6.08 1.74
N ASN A 71 -1.61 7.28 1.70
CA ASN A 71 -2.66 7.69 2.62
C ASN A 71 -3.91 6.83 2.46
N ARG A 72 -4.32 6.63 1.21
CA ARG A 72 -5.50 5.81 0.94
C ARG A 72 -5.30 4.39 1.42
N PHE A 73 -4.13 3.84 1.15
CA PHE A 73 -3.79 2.51 1.59
C PHE A 73 -3.89 2.42 3.12
N LYS A 74 -3.26 3.36 3.80
CA LYS A 74 -3.24 3.38 5.25
C LYS A 74 -4.65 3.46 5.83
N TRP A 75 -5.44 4.44 5.38
CA TRP A 75 -6.74 4.66 6.00
C TRP A 75 -7.75 3.57 5.65
N THR A 76 -7.63 2.96 4.47
CA THR A 76 -8.49 1.83 4.12
C THR A 76 -8.27 0.68 5.10
N LEU A 77 -7.01 0.40 5.43
CA LEU A 77 -6.70 -0.66 6.37
C LEU A 77 -7.14 -0.29 7.80
N ARG A 78 -6.93 0.97 8.21
CA ARG A 78 -7.33 1.41 9.53
C ARG A 78 -8.84 1.33 9.69
N ASP A 79 -9.57 1.75 8.67
CA ASP A 79 -11.03 1.68 8.71
C ASP A 79 -11.52 0.25 8.81
N LYS A 80 -10.77 -0.68 8.28
CA LYS A 80 -11.14 -2.09 8.34
C LYS A 80 -10.87 -2.72 9.70
N GLY A 81 -10.11 -2.05 10.56
CA GLY A 81 -9.86 -2.52 11.91
C GLY A 81 -8.48 -3.10 12.16
N TYR A 82 -7.57 -2.94 11.21
CA TYR A 82 -6.21 -3.43 11.42
C TYR A 82 -5.47 -2.56 12.44
N ASP A 83 -4.57 -3.19 13.18
CA ASP A 83 -3.78 -2.52 14.19
C ASP A 83 -2.96 -1.37 13.60
N ALA A 84 -2.91 -0.26 14.34
CA ALA A 84 -2.24 0.95 13.85
C ALA A 84 -0.76 0.71 13.55
N GLU A 85 -0.07 0.00 14.44
CA GLU A 85 1.35 -0.24 14.26
C GLU A 85 1.61 -1.11 13.04
N TYR A 86 0.79 -2.12 12.86
CA TYR A 86 0.89 -2.99 11.70
C TYR A 86 0.67 -2.20 10.41
N VAL A 87 -0.36 -1.35 10.40
CA VAL A 87 -0.67 -0.53 9.24
C VAL A 87 0.48 0.45 8.94
N ASP A 88 1.05 1.02 9.98
CA ASP A 88 2.18 1.94 9.79
C ASP A 88 3.37 1.24 9.16
N GLN A 89 3.66 0.01 9.59
CA GLN A 89 4.74 -0.76 9.02
C GLN A 89 4.49 -1.09 7.56
N LEU A 90 3.26 -1.46 7.24
CA LEU A 90 2.89 -1.76 5.86
C LEU A 90 2.97 -0.52 4.99
N THR A 91 2.51 0.59 5.52
CA THR A 91 2.55 1.85 4.77
C THR A 91 3.99 2.27 4.51
N HIS A 92 4.85 2.10 5.49
CA HIS A 92 6.27 2.39 5.32
C HIS A 92 6.88 1.51 4.22
N TRP A 93 6.56 0.22 4.25
CA TRP A 93 7.00 -0.71 3.22
C TRP A 93 6.54 -0.24 1.84
N LEU A 94 5.28 0.16 1.73
CA LEU A 94 4.71 0.61 0.47
C LEU A 94 5.45 1.84 -0.05
N MET A 95 5.71 2.78 0.82
CA MET A 95 6.39 4.01 0.41
C MET A 95 7.81 3.72 -0.07
N LEU A 96 8.49 2.76 0.57
CA LEU A 96 9.82 2.36 0.12
C LEU A 96 9.74 1.73 -1.28
N LYS A 97 8.72 0.92 -1.52
CA LYS A 97 8.55 0.32 -2.84
C LYS A 97 8.28 1.36 -3.91
N LEU A 98 7.57 2.41 -3.56
CA LEU A 98 7.29 3.49 -4.49
C LEU A 98 8.51 4.38 -4.75
N GLY A 99 9.54 4.23 -3.94
CA GLY A 99 10.73 5.05 -4.11
C GLY A 99 10.50 6.46 -3.64
N THR A 100 10.38 6.64 -2.34
CA THR A 100 10.01 7.92 -1.75
C THR A 100 11.09 8.97 -1.95
N GLY A 101 11.06 9.59 -3.09
CA GLY A 101 11.89 10.74 -3.31
C GLY A 101 13.36 10.48 -3.45
N ALA A 102 13.79 9.28 -3.25
CA ALA A 102 15.19 8.99 -3.32
C ALA A 102 15.57 8.95 -4.76
N LYS A 103 15.45 9.61 -5.49
CA LYS A 103 15.89 9.73 -6.85
C LYS A 103 14.85 10.15 -7.71
#